data_574cfbce2fe44a6e1d8adca34484dcd3
#
_entry.id   574cfbce2fe44a6e1d8adca34484dcd3
#
_cell.length_a   1.000
_cell.length_b   1.000
_cell.length_c   1.000
_cell.angle_alpha   90.00
_cell.angle_beta   90.00
_cell.angle_gamma   90.00
#
_symmetry.space_group_name_H-M   'P 1'
#
loop_
_entity.id
_entity.type
_entity.pdbx_description
1 polymer ?
#
loop_
_entity_poly.entity_id
_entity_poly.type
_entity_poly.pdbx_seq_one_letter_code
_entity_poly.pdbx_strand_id
1 'polypeptide(L)'
;MERQSHPDAVRTDAPSPSHLASLIEAALAAHQTGQLDAAEPFYREALALDPSHVDALHYFGVLQHQRGNHEVAARLMNEALKLDRTDAACWSNRGLVAAALGHLDEAMICYDQALQIQPDFADARSNFGVALQAQGSFDEAVEQYRLALASNPGMVDAHLNLGTVLSKLARYDEALACYRDALSFDPESAEAHFNAGNAYNARGDREAAIASFEQALALRPHYAEAHINLGSLIGKLGDYAGAESHYRRAVEFKPNPTNLVCLGGSLGAQGRLDEEEGFYREALQLAPDHADAHQNLAWLLLKRGDYKQGWAEFTQRWRKRDYEAIAIPGVPEWRGEPLEGRRLLIVGEQGFGDHFQFLRFARVLEQLGATVDIRVREPLLPLLERTPGVHRAFSGQPEEPYDFWVPMMSVPSNIGLELSAIPAEVPYLFADKAKTKAWRKRVNAGDRSKRKVGLAWAGSSTFGNDRYRSAELADLSALSSLKNVAWHALQKGPAHAQLADAPAAFRAHDFTADLHDFDDTAALIMNLDLVITVDTAVAHLAAALGKPVWTLLPANSDWRWLEARSDSPWYPGMKLFRQTTLGDWAPVVKQVSEELRAGN
;
A
#
# COMPACT_ATOMS: atom_id res chain seq x y z
N MET A 1 69.24 74.10 -18.95
CA MET A 1 68.83 74.01 -17.53
C MET A 1 67.35 73.77 -17.51
N GLU A 2 66.91 72.58 -17.53
CA GLU A 2 65.52 72.22 -17.23
C GLU A 2 65.57 70.94 -16.45
N ARG A 3 65.05 71.01 -15.23
CA ARG A 3 64.93 69.86 -14.36
C ARG A 3 63.61 69.14 -14.75
N GLN A 4 63.70 67.89 -15.18
CA GLN A 4 62.56 66.97 -15.31
C GLN A 4 62.24 66.49 -13.91
N SER A 5 61.01 66.79 -13.49
CA SER A 5 60.33 66.22 -12.32
C SER A 5 59.81 64.83 -12.65
N HIS A 6 60.23 63.81 -11.89
CA HIS A 6 59.63 62.51 -11.89
C HIS A 6 58.28 62.59 -11.22
N PRO A 7 57.21 61.88 -11.76
CA PRO A 7 55.96 61.76 -11.04
C PRO A 7 56.08 60.73 -9.91
N ASP A 8 55.56 61.10 -8.77
CA ASP A 8 55.43 60.26 -7.57
C ASP A 8 54.78 58.93 -7.86
N ALA A 9 55.47 57.85 -7.47
CA ALA A 9 54.87 56.55 -7.42
C ALA A 9 53.72 56.55 -6.35
N VAL A 10 52.49 56.35 -6.78
CA VAL A 10 51.37 56.10 -5.87
C VAL A 10 51.70 54.82 -5.09
N ARG A 11 52.09 55.00 -3.83
CA ARG A 11 52.12 53.92 -2.86
C ARG A 11 50.66 53.44 -2.68
N THR A 12 50.29 52.32 -3.24
CA THR A 12 49.12 51.57 -2.80
C THR A 12 49.42 51.05 -1.40
N ASP A 13 48.92 51.72 -0.39
CA ASP A 13 48.98 51.23 0.99
C ASP A 13 48.33 49.84 1.00
N ALA A 14 49.07 48.85 1.45
CA ALA A 14 48.54 47.52 1.70
C ALA A 14 47.37 47.67 2.71
N PRO A 15 46.18 47.07 2.47
CA PRO A 15 45.04 47.21 3.35
C PRO A 15 45.43 46.81 4.77
N SER A 16 45.06 47.64 5.73
CA SER A 16 45.39 47.40 7.14
C SER A 16 44.69 46.13 7.64
N PRO A 17 45.33 45.32 8.52
CA PRO A 17 44.67 44.16 9.15
C PRO A 17 43.28 44.49 9.78
N SER A 18 43.10 45.75 10.21
CA SER A 18 41.81 46.25 10.75
C SER A 18 40.72 46.34 9.68
N HIS A 19 41.04 46.60 8.41
CA HIS A 19 40.04 46.69 7.34
C HIS A 19 39.52 45.31 6.96
N LEU A 20 40.38 44.31 6.84
CA LEU A 20 39.96 42.90 6.59
C LEU A 20 39.06 42.38 7.70
N ALA A 21 39.42 42.59 8.97
CA ALA A 21 38.58 42.21 10.11
C ALA A 21 37.18 42.88 10.06
N SER A 22 37.14 44.17 9.75
CA SER A 22 35.86 44.91 9.63
C SER A 22 34.97 44.39 8.50
N LEU A 23 35.54 43.95 7.36
CA LEU A 23 34.79 43.35 6.25
C LEU A 23 34.17 42.00 6.67
N ILE A 24 34.94 41.18 7.39
CA ILE A 24 34.44 39.88 7.86
C ILE A 24 33.36 40.03 8.91
N GLU A 25 33.51 40.95 9.86
CA GLU A 25 32.50 41.27 10.86
C GLU A 25 31.19 41.75 10.18
N ALA A 26 31.29 42.67 9.19
CA ALA A 26 30.15 43.14 8.43
C ALA A 26 29.46 42.02 7.63
N ALA A 27 30.27 41.15 6.99
CA ALA A 27 29.78 40.00 6.26
C ALA A 27 29.02 39.03 7.17
N LEU A 28 29.59 38.67 8.33
CA LEU A 28 28.97 37.77 9.31
C LEU A 28 27.69 38.37 9.89
N ALA A 29 27.69 39.66 10.25
CA ALA A 29 26.49 40.33 10.77
C ALA A 29 25.35 40.36 9.75
N ALA A 30 25.62 40.67 8.49
CA ALA A 30 24.63 40.59 7.41
C ALA A 30 24.15 39.14 7.15
N HIS A 31 25.08 38.17 7.15
CA HIS A 31 24.79 36.77 6.95
C HIS A 31 23.88 36.21 8.08
N GLN A 32 24.18 36.47 9.35
CA GLN A 32 23.42 36.04 10.52
C GLN A 32 21.99 36.60 10.53
N THR A 33 21.78 37.80 9.95
CA THR A 33 20.46 38.40 9.80
C THR A 33 19.72 37.97 8.51
N GLY A 34 20.26 36.99 7.77
CA GLY A 34 19.66 36.45 6.54
C GLY A 34 19.79 37.38 5.33
N GLN A 35 20.57 38.48 5.43
CA GLN A 35 20.77 39.45 4.35
C GLN A 35 21.91 38.95 3.42
N LEU A 36 21.66 37.83 2.72
CA LEU A 36 22.69 37.14 1.91
C LEU A 36 23.27 38.03 0.79
N ASP A 37 22.41 38.88 0.17
CA ASP A 37 22.83 39.80 -0.90
C ASP A 37 23.74 40.93 -0.37
N ALA A 38 23.53 41.34 0.88
CA ALA A 38 24.40 42.33 1.53
C ALA A 38 25.70 41.71 2.04
N ALA A 39 25.70 40.47 2.46
CA ALA A 39 26.89 39.77 2.98
C ALA A 39 27.88 39.40 1.88
N GLU A 40 27.45 39.00 0.70
CA GLU A 40 28.32 38.50 -0.37
C GLU A 40 29.40 39.49 -0.82
N PRO A 41 29.11 40.78 -1.08
CA PRO A 41 30.14 41.75 -1.45
C PRO A 41 31.29 41.83 -0.43
N PHE A 42 30.95 41.81 0.87
CA PHE A 42 31.94 41.85 1.93
C PHE A 42 32.86 40.64 1.94
N TYR A 43 32.31 39.41 1.78
CA TYR A 43 33.15 38.21 1.65
C TYR A 43 34.02 38.26 0.41
N ARG A 44 33.52 38.73 -0.73
CA ARG A 44 34.31 38.87 -1.97
C ARG A 44 35.46 39.88 -1.81
N GLU A 45 35.20 41.03 -1.17
CA GLU A 45 36.20 42.01 -0.91
C GLU A 45 37.26 41.49 0.07
N ALA A 46 36.84 40.83 1.15
CA ALA A 46 37.73 40.19 2.09
C ALA A 46 38.67 39.16 1.40
N LEU A 47 38.14 38.32 0.55
CA LEU A 47 38.91 37.31 -0.21
C LEU A 47 39.75 37.93 -1.35
N ALA A 48 39.41 39.11 -1.82
CA ALA A 48 40.25 39.88 -2.75
C ALA A 48 41.48 40.45 -2.03
N LEU A 49 41.35 40.80 -0.73
CA LEU A 49 42.47 41.28 0.10
C LEU A 49 43.34 40.12 0.62
N ASP A 50 42.72 39.06 1.10
CA ASP A 50 43.38 37.84 1.56
C ASP A 50 42.63 36.59 1.03
N PRO A 51 43.11 36.04 -0.11
CA PRO A 51 42.50 34.82 -0.69
C PRO A 51 42.64 33.57 0.19
N SER A 52 43.47 33.63 1.24
CA SER A 52 43.73 32.53 2.16
C SER A 52 43.03 32.67 3.51
N HIS A 53 42.15 33.65 3.66
CA HIS A 53 41.41 33.85 4.92
C HIS A 53 40.41 32.75 5.17
N VAL A 54 40.68 31.86 6.13
CA VAL A 54 39.93 30.63 6.40
C VAL A 54 38.47 30.91 6.67
N ASP A 55 38.14 31.82 7.61
CA ASP A 55 36.76 32.13 7.98
C ASP A 55 35.98 32.73 6.81
N ALA A 56 36.61 33.58 5.98
CA ALA A 56 35.95 34.16 4.81
C ALA A 56 35.61 33.08 3.77
N LEU A 57 36.53 32.15 3.51
CA LEU A 57 36.30 31.00 2.63
C LEU A 57 35.18 30.10 3.17
N HIS A 58 35.24 29.76 4.47
CA HIS A 58 34.27 28.89 5.11
C HIS A 58 32.84 29.51 5.05
N TYR A 59 32.67 30.71 5.62
CA TYR A 59 31.32 31.30 5.70
C TYR A 59 30.78 31.80 4.37
N PHE A 60 31.64 32.19 3.42
CA PHE A 60 31.22 32.44 2.06
C PHE A 60 30.73 31.14 1.39
N GLY A 61 31.38 30.01 1.68
CA GLY A 61 30.91 28.68 1.30
C GLY A 61 29.54 28.37 1.87
N VAL A 62 29.26 28.67 3.16
CA VAL A 62 27.96 28.52 3.78
C VAL A 62 26.90 29.37 3.07
N LEU A 63 27.22 30.63 2.78
CA LEU A 63 26.33 31.54 2.04
C LEU A 63 26.00 30.97 0.64
N GLN A 64 26.99 30.48 -0.09
CA GLN A 64 26.76 29.89 -1.40
C GLN A 64 25.90 28.61 -1.33
N HIS A 65 26.08 27.80 -0.28
CA HIS A 65 25.21 26.64 -0.03
C HIS A 65 23.75 27.06 0.19
N GLN A 66 23.50 28.07 1.02
CA GLN A 66 22.16 28.60 1.27
C GLN A 66 21.48 29.15 0.01
N ARG A 67 22.26 29.61 -0.97
CA ARG A 67 21.78 30.05 -2.28
C ARG A 67 21.59 28.92 -3.29
N GLY A 68 21.89 27.68 -2.93
CA GLY A 68 21.83 26.52 -3.82
C GLY A 68 23.06 26.34 -4.72
N ASN A 69 24.11 27.16 -4.56
CA ASN A 69 25.34 27.08 -5.35
C ASN A 69 26.31 26.05 -4.73
N HIS A 70 25.89 24.79 -4.63
CA HIS A 70 26.56 23.76 -3.83
C HIS A 70 27.99 23.45 -4.32
N GLU A 71 28.24 23.44 -5.65
CA GLU A 71 29.60 23.20 -6.18
C GLU A 71 30.56 24.35 -5.82
N VAL A 72 30.05 25.60 -5.80
CA VAL A 72 30.89 26.75 -5.39
C VAL A 72 31.18 26.66 -3.90
N ALA A 73 30.17 26.34 -3.09
CA ALA A 73 30.30 26.12 -1.66
C ALA A 73 31.34 25.05 -1.35
N ALA A 74 31.28 23.90 -2.03
CA ALA A 74 32.23 22.80 -1.88
C ALA A 74 33.67 23.24 -2.17
N ARG A 75 33.90 23.99 -3.24
CA ARG A 75 35.26 24.50 -3.58
C ARG A 75 35.80 25.43 -2.51
N LEU A 76 34.98 26.40 -2.06
CA LEU A 76 35.37 27.37 -1.03
C LEU A 76 35.74 26.68 0.29
N MET A 77 34.90 25.75 0.75
CA MET A 77 35.14 25.00 1.99
C MET A 77 36.35 24.06 1.85
N ASN A 78 36.56 23.44 0.68
CA ASN A 78 37.76 22.65 0.43
C ASN A 78 39.05 23.49 0.50
N GLU A 79 39.02 24.75 0.00
CA GLU A 79 40.16 25.66 0.16
C GLU A 79 40.37 26.05 1.63
N ALA A 80 39.29 26.33 2.38
CA ALA A 80 39.38 26.58 3.82
C ALA A 80 40.01 25.40 4.56
N LEU A 81 39.55 24.16 4.28
CA LEU A 81 40.02 22.93 4.92
C LEU A 81 41.45 22.52 4.51
N LYS A 82 41.98 23.01 3.37
CA LYS A 82 43.41 22.86 3.03
C LYS A 82 44.29 23.72 3.93
N LEU A 83 43.77 24.88 4.33
CA LEU A 83 44.49 25.85 5.18
C LEU A 83 44.36 25.50 6.66
N ASP A 84 43.17 25.14 7.10
CA ASP A 84 42.90 24.69 8.47
C ASP A 84 42.03 23.42 8.46
N ARG A 85 42.68 22.29 8.77
CA ARG A 85 41.98 20.98 8.89
C ARG A 85 41.37 20.74 10.26
N THR A 86 41.57 21.65 11.20
CA THR A 86 41.10 21.51 12.58
C THR A 86 39.76 22.21 12.82
N ASP A 87 39.18 22.85 11.79
CA ASP A 87 37.86 23.47 11.87
C ASP A 87 36.72 22.40 11.72
N ALA A 88 36.21 21.91 12.85
CA ALA A 88 35.11 20.94 12.90
C ALA A 88 33.83 21.48 12.25
N ALA A 89 33.56 22.80 12.39
CA ALA A 89 32.36 23.42 11.81
C ALA A 89 32.47 23.46 10.27
N CYS A 90 33.65 23.76 9.72
CA CYS A 90 33.86 23.73 8.28
C CYS A 90 33.69 22.31 7.72
N TRP A 91 34.22 21.28 8.41
CA TRP A 91 33.99 19.88 8.03
C TRP A 91 32.49 19.52 8.06
N SER A 92 31.76 19.88 9.11
CA SER A 92 30.31 19.61 9.22
C SER A 92 29.54 20.29 8.08
N ASN A 93 29.82 21.58 7.81
CA ASN A 93 29.16 22.31 6.71
C ASN A 93 29.53 21.75 5.33
N ARG A 94 30.79 21.28 5.15
CA ARG A 94 31.22 20.59 3.93
C ARG A 94 30.45 19.27 3.74
N GLY A 95 30.11 18.56 4.84
CA GLY A 95 29.26 17.39 4.85
C GLY A 95 27.82 17.72 4.39
N LEU A 96 27.24 18.82 4.89
CA LEU A 96 25.92 19.30 4.42
C LEU A 96 25.91 19.59 2.92
N VAL A 97 26.97 20.23 2.42
CA VAL A 97 27.12 20.52 0.99
C VAL A 97 27.23 19.22 0.17
N ALA A 98 28.00 18.24 0.65
CA ALA A 98 28.13 16.94 -0.02
C ALA A 98 26.79 16.20 -0.06
N ALA A 99 26.03 16.20 1.04
CA ALA A 99 24.70 15.60 1.10
C ALA A 99 23.73 16.28 0.13
N ALA A 100 23.77 17.61 0.01
CA ALA A 100 22.94 18.36 -0.94
C ALA A 100 23.28 18.07 -2.42
N LEU A 101 24.53 17.69 -2.69
CA LEU A 101 24.98 17.21 -4.01
C LEU A 101 24.66 15.73 -4.26
N GLY A 102 24.09 15.02 -3.28
CA GLY A 102 23.80 13.58 -3.36
C GLY A 102 25.02 12.67 -3.10
N HIS A 103 26.15 13.24 -2.67
CA HIS A 103 27.40 12.52 -2.39
C HIS A 103 27.42 12.05 -0.93
N LEU A 104 26.54 11.08 -0.57
CA LEU A 104 26.35 10.66 0.82
C LEU A 104 27.62 10.10 1.47
N ASP A 105 28.42 9.32 0.75
CA ASP A 105 29.68 8.76 1.28
C ASP A 105 30.66 9.87 1.65
N GLU A 106 30.77 10.90 0.80
CA GLU A 106 31.64 12.08 1.09
C GLU A 106 31.08 12.87 2.28
N ALA A 107 29.77 13.01 2.39
CA ALA A 107 29.14 13.68 3.54
C ALA A 107 29.49 12.97 4.84
N MET A 108 29.37 11.65 4.88
CA MET A 108 29.71 10.84 6.07
C MET A 108 31.17 10.98 6.47
N ILE A 109 32.10 10.96 5.50
CA ILE A 109 33.54 11.22 5.76
C ILE A 109 33.72 12.59 6.40
N CYS A 110 33.07 13.63 5.89
CA CYS A 110 33.15 14.98 6.43
C CYS A 110 32.63 15.06 7.87
N TYR A 111 31.49 14.44 8.16
CA TYR A 111 30.95 14.40 9.53
C TYR A 111 31.87 13.61 10.47
N ASP A 112 32.41 12.49 10.04
CA ASP A 112 33.39 11.72 10.84
C ASP A 112 34.60 12.57 11.18
N GLN A 113 35.17 13.30 10.22
CA GLN A 113 36.27 14.24 10.46
C GLN A 113 35.87 15.36 11.46
N ALA A 114 34.69 15.93 11.33
CA ALA A 114 34.19 16.93 12.28
C ALA A 114 34.14 16.34 13.71
N LEU A 115 33.65 15.10 13.84
CA LEU A 115 33.47 14.41 15.12
C LEU A 115 34.78 13.88 15.71
N GLN A 116 35.79 13.60 14.89
CA GLN A 116 37.18 13.31 15.38
C GLN A 116 37.80 14.54 16.01
N ILE A 117 37.52 15.74 15.49
CA ILE A 117 38.02 17.01 16.03
C ILE A 117 37.20 17.42 17.27
N GLN A 118 35.86 17.38 17.16
CA GLN A 118 34.95 17.76 18.24
C GLN A 118 33.93 16.64 18.48
N PRO A 119 34.21 15.68 19.39
CA PRO A 119 33.36 14.52 19.63
C PRO A 119 31.96 14.81 20.15
N ASP A 120 31.71 15.94 20.78
CA ASP A 120 30.43 16.38 21.34
C ASP A 120 29.66 17.34 20.41
N PHE A 121 30.07 17.47 19.15
CA PHE A 121 29.41 18.35 18.18
C PHE A 121 28.02 17.80 17.78
N ALA A 122 26.99 18.23 18.51
CA ALA A 122 25.61 17.72 18.38
C ALA A 122 25.05 17.88 16.96
N ASP A 123 25.26 19.06 16.32
CA ASP A 123 24.75 19.30 14.97
C ASP A 123 25.40 18.37 13.92
N ALA A 124 26.71 18.16 14.01
CA ALA A 124 27.42 17.24 13.12
C ALA A 124 26.91 15.80 13.29
N ARG A 125 26.65 15.35 14.53
CA ARG A 125 26.05 14.04 14.80
C ARG A 125 24.65 13.91 14.25
N SER A 126 23.80 14.92 14.44
CA SER A 126 22.44 14.93 13.90
C SER A 126 22.47 14.86 12.36
N ASN A 127 23.30 15.66 11.71
CA ASN A 127 23.46 15.65 10.27
C ASN A 127 24.05 14.32 9.74
N PHE A 128 24.96 13.70 10.50
CA PHE A 128 25.46 12.35 10.19
C PHE A 128 24.33 11.32 10.26
N GLY A 129 23.47 11.41 11.29
CA GLY A 129 22.26 10.58 11.39
C GLY A 129 21.34 10.72 10.18
N VAL A 130 21.14 11.94 9.67
CA VAL A 130 20.35 12.19 8.45
C VAL A 130 20.98 11.53 7.22
N ALA A 131 22.30 11.62 7.06
CA ALA A 131 23.01 10.99 5.95
C ALA A 131 22.92 9.45 6.01
N LEU A 132 23.12 8.86 7.19
CA LEU A 132 22.98 7.43 7.44
C LEU A 132 21.55 6.94 7.17
N GLN A 133 20.53 7.71 7.60
CA GLN A 133 19.14 7.42 7.31
C GLN A 133 18.84 7.42 5.80
N ALA A 134 19.42 8.37 5.06
CA ALA A 134 19.28 8.44 3.60
C ALA A 134 19.94 7.25 2.89
N GLN A 135 21.02 6.71 3.46
CA GLN A 135 21.70 5.50 2.98
C GLN A 135 20.97 4.21 3.37
N GLY A 136 20.04 4.28 4.33
CA GLY A 136 19.32 3.10 4.86
C GLY A 136 19.97 2.42 6.06
N SER A 137 21.07 2.99 6.59
CA SER A 137 21.78 2.53 7.80
C SER A 137 21.04 3.00 9.06
N PHE A 138 19.86 2.43 9.31
CA PHE A 138 18.94 2.94 10.34
C PHE A 138 19.46 2.77 11.77
N ASP A 139 20.12 1.66 12.10
CA ASP A 139 20.64 1.42 13.45
C ASP A 139 21.77 2.37 13.80
N GLU A 140 22.67 2.64 12.86
CA GLU A 140 23.76 3.62 13.02
C GLU A 140 23.19 5.05 13.13
N ALA A 141 22.13 5.37 12.36
CA ALA A 141 21.45 6.67 12.48
C ALA A 141 20.87 6.86 13.88
N VAL A 142 20.21 5.83 14.45
CA VAL A 142 19.69 5.85 15.84
C VAL A 142 20.80 6.17 16.83
N GLU A 143 21.99 5.58 16.69
CA GLU A 143 23.11 5.83 17.57
C GLU A 143 23.58 7.29 17.47
N GLN A 144 23.75 7.82 16.25
CA GLN A 144 24.19 9.20 16.06
C GLN A 144 23.19 10.20 16.62
N TYR A 145 21.90 10.02 16.41
CA TYR A 145 20.88 10.89 17.01
C TYR A 145 20.88 10.83 18.54
N ARG A 146 21.03 9.65 19.14
CA ARG A 146 21.12 9.51 20.60
C ARG A 146 22.33 10.24 21.17
N LEU A 147 23.48 10.15 20.50
CA LEU A 147 24.69 10.86 20.90
C LEU A 147 24.54 12.38 20.71
N ALA A 148 23.84 12.83 19.64
CA ALA A 148 23.52 14.24 19.45
C ALA A 148 22.66 14.76 20.61
N LEU A 149 21.60 14.04 20.97
CA LEU A 149 20.69 14.38 22.05
C LEU A 149 21.33 14.27 23.45
N ALA A 150 22.32 13.41 23.62
CA ALA A 150 23.12 13.37 24.86
C ALA A 150 23.97 14.65 25.02
N SER A 151 24.47 15.23 23.92
CA SER A 151 25.22 16.49 23.94
C SER A 151 24.32 17.72 23.98
N ASN A 152 23.17 17.67 23.31
CA ASN A 152 22.17 18.75 23.30
C ASN A 152 20.75 18.18 23.34
N PRO A 153 20.15 18.00 24.53
CA PRO A 153 18.82 17.43 24.69
C PRO A 153 17.67 18.24 24.08
N GLY A 154 17.87 19.53 23.80
CA GLY A 154 16.85 20.43 23.29
C GLY A 154 16.70 20.43 21.76
N MET A 155 17.38 19.53 21.04
CA MET A 155 17.32 19.47 19.58
C MET A 155 16.02 18.80 19.10
N VAL A 156 14.98 19.61 18.88
CA VAL A 156 13.66 19.13 18.41
C VAL A 156 13.78 18.29 17.14
N ASP A 157 14.54 18.76 16.14
CA ASP A 157 14.74 18.04 14.88
C ASP A 157 15.42 16.67 15.07
N ALA A 158 16.37 16.57 16.01
CA ALA A 158 17.03 15.29 16.30
C ALA A 158 16.05 14.29 16.98
N HIS A 159 15.15 14.77 17.86
CA HIS A 159 14.08 13.95 18.42
C HIS A 159 13.09 13.48 17.34
N LEU A 160 12.66 14.36 16.41
CA LEU A 160 11.76 14.03 15.30
C LEU A 160 12.40 12.99 14.37
N ASN A 161 13.66 13.22 13.98
CA ASN A 161 14.39 12.31 13.10
C ASN A 161 14.61 10.94 13.76
N LEU A 162 15.03 10.90 15.03
CA LEU A 162 15.17 9.66 15.79
C LEU A 162 13.85 8.90 15.86
N GLY A 163 12.75 9.58 16.19
CA GLY A 163 11.41 8.99 16.23
C GLY A 163 10.97 8.43 14.88
N THR A 164 11.29 9.14 13.80
CA THR A 164 10.99 8.70 12.43
C THR A 164 11.76 7.43 12.05
N VAL A 165 13.05 7.35 12.38
CA VAL A 165 13.85 6.14 12.13
C VAL A 165 13.37 4.97 12.99
N LEU A 166 13.08 5.20 14.28
CA LEU A 166 12.53 4.17 15.17
C LEU A 166 11.18 3.65 14.68
N SER A 167 10.32 4.53 14.13
CA SER A 167 9.05 4.12 13.51
C SER A 167 9.27 3.22 12.28
N LYS A 168 10.26 3.51 11.43
CA LYS A 168 10.64 2.64 10.30
C LYS A 168 11.15 1.27 10.75
N LEU A 169 11.81 1.21 11.91
CA LEU A 169 12.25 -0.03 12.56
C LEU A 169 11.13 -0.73 13.36
N ALA A 170 9.88 -0.25 13.27
CA ALA A 170 8.72 -0.73 14.03
C ALA A 170 8.89 -0.63 15.57
N ARG A 171 9.81 0.19 16.07
CA ARG A 171 10.06 0.46 17.49
C ARG A 171 9.17 1.61 17.96
N TYR A 172 7.84 1.44 17.87
CA TYR A 172 6.86 2.52 18.03
C TYR A 172 6.85 3.16 19.41
N ASP A 173 7.04 2.40 20.49
CA ASP A 173 7.05 2.96 21.84
C ASP A 173 8.23 3.92 22.07
N GLU A 174 9.39 3.60 21.52
CA GLU A 174 10.56 4.46 21.58
C GLU A 174 10.38 5.69 20.68
N ALA A 175 9.80 5.53 19.50
CA ALA A 175 9.46 6.64 18.60
C ALA A 175 8.50 7.64 19.29
N LEU A 176 7.44 7.13 19.94
CA LEU A 176 6.49 7.95 20.69
C LEU A 176 7.13 8.68 21.88
N ALA A 177 8.13 8.07 22.53
CA ALA A 177 8.91 8.76 23.56
C ALA A 177 9.67 9.94 22.95
N CYS A 178 10.35 9.75 21.81
CA CYS A 178 11.05 10.84 21.11
C CYS A 178 10.12 11.98 20.69
N TYR A 179 8.93 11.67 20.15
CA TYR A 179 7.97 12.72 19.78
C TYR A 179 7.42 13.46 21.00
N ARG A 180 7.23 12.79 22.14
CA ARG A 180 6.86 13.43 23.39
C ARG A 180 7.95 14.35 23.89
N ASP A 181 9.21 13.95 23.81
CA ASP A 181 10.35 14.77 24.18
C ASP A 181 10.44 15.99 23.25
N ALA A 182 10.29 15.82 21.92
CA ALA A 182 10.20 16.93 20.97
C ALA A 182 9.11 17.94 21.38
N LEU A 183 7.89 17.45 21.70
CA LEU A 183 6.77 18.28 22.14
C LEU A 183 6.98 18.93 23.51
N SER A 184 7.87 18.41 24.35
CA SER A 184 8.23 19.10 25.61
C SER A 184 9.06 20.36 25.38
N PHE A 185 9.82 20.41 24.28
CA PHE A 185 10.61 21.58 23.86
C PHE A 185 9.86 22.49 22.91
N ASP A 186 9.07 21.93 21.99
CA ASP A 186 8.21 22.66 21.05
C ASP A 186 6.78 22.09 21.05
N PRO A 187 5.89 22.56 21.95
CA PRO A 187 4.51 22.10 22.03
C PRO A 187 3.67 22.41 20.78
N GLU A 188 4.10 23.37 19.94
CA GLU A 188 3.39 23.80 18.75
C GLU A 188 3.90 23.10 17.47
N SER A 189 4.74 22.07 17.60
CA SER A 189 5.22 21.28 16.48
C SER A 189 4.11 20.42 15.87
N ALA A 190 3.48 20.92 14.80
CA ALA A 190 2.51 20.14 14.02
C ALA A 190 3.10 18.86 13.45
N GLU A 191 4.40 18.86 13.15
CA GLU A 191 5.11 17.70 12.63
C GLU A 191 5.27 16.59 13.69
N ALA A 192 5.60 16.98 14.93
CA ALA A 192 5.69 16.02 16.03
C ALA A 192 4.35 15.33 16.30
N HIS A 193 3.25 16.09 16.32
CA HIS A 193 1.90 15.55 16.45
C HIS A 193 1.54 14.62 15.28
N PHE A 194 1.84 15.01 14.05
CA PHE A 194 1.60 14.19 12.86
C PHE A 194 2.38 12.88 12.91
N ASN A 195 3.68 12.93 13.24
CA ASN A 195 4.52 11.74 13.34
C ASN A 195 4.10 10.83 14.50
N ALA A 196 3.69 11.40 15.64
CA ALA A 196 3.10 10.62 16.73
C ALA A 196 1.79 9.93 16.29
N GLY A 197 0.93 10.63 15.54
CA GLY A 197 -0.28 10.05 14.95
C GLY A 197 0.00 8.85 14.06
N ASN A 198 1.03 8.95 13.20
CA ASN A 198 1.46 7.83 12.37
C ASN A 198 1.97 6.65 13.20
N ALA A 199 2.76 6.90 14.25
CA ALA A 199 3.28 5.85 15.12
C ALA A 199 2.17 5.17 15.94
N TYR A 200 1.21 5.93 16.48
CA TYR A 200 0.03 5.38 17.15
C TYR A 200 -0.81 4.51 16.21
N ASN A 201 -1.08 4.99 14.98
CA ASN A 201 -1.82 4.23 13.97
C ASN A 201 -1.10 2.92 13.60
N ALA A 202 0.21 2.95 13.42
CA ALA A 202 1.02 1.77 13.11
C ALA A 202 1.06 0.76 14.28
N ARG A 203 1.02 1.25 15.53
CA ARG A 203 0.91 0.43 16.73
C ARG A 203 -0.50 -0.14 16.94
N GLY A 204 -1.52 0.44 16.31
CA GLY A 204 -2.93 0.03 16.41
C GLY A 204 -3.77 0.88 17.37
N ASP A 205 -3.22 1.91 17.98
CA ASP A 205 -3.91 2.83 18.91
C ASP A 205 -4.66 3.92 18.15
N ARG A 206 -5.82 3.57 17.67
CA ARG A 206 -6.60 4.41 16.72
C ARG A 206 -7.06 5.72 17.34
N GLU A 207 -7.54 5.70 18.58
CA GLU A 207 -8.03 6.89 19.30
C GLU A 207 -6.90 7.89 19.52
N ALA A 208 -5.73 7.44 19.94
CA ALA A 208 -4.56 8.28 20.12
C ALA A 208 -4.05 8.84 18.78
N ALA A 209 -4.13 8.05 17.71
CA ALA A 209 -3.76 8.50 16.36
C ALA A 209 -4.68 9.62 15.87
N ILE A 210 -6.01 9.47 16.03
CA ILE A 210 -7.00 10.50 15.67
C ILE A 210 -6.69 11.80 16.42
N ALA A 211 -6.58 11.73 17.75
CA ALA A 211 -6.29 12.90 18.57
C ALA A 211 -4.98 13.61 18.15
N SER A 212 -3.95 12.84 17.82
CA SER A 212 -2.67 13.39 17.37
C SER A 212 -2.78 14.09 16.01
N PHE A 213 -3.50 13.51 15.04
CA PHE A 213 -3.73 14.15 13.74
C PHE A 213 -4.59 15.41 13.88
N GLU A 214 -5.61 15.40 14.75
CA GLU A 214 -6.44 16.59 15.04
C GLU A 214 -5.60 17.71 15.64
N GLN A 215 -4.66 17.42 16.54
CA GLN A 215 -3.74 18.43 17.09
C GLN A 215 -2.81 18.98 15.99
N ALA A 216 -2.26 18.11 15.13
CA ALA A 216 -1.46 18.56 13.99
C ALA A 216 -2.24 19.52 13.07
N LEU A 217 -3.53 19.22 12.82
CA LEU A 217 -4.41 20.05 11.99
C LEU A 217 -4.88 21.33 12.70
N ALA A 218 -5.01 21.32 14.00
CA ALA A 218 -5.30 22.54 14.78
C ALA A 218 -4.15 23.55 14.69
N LEU A 219 -2.91 23.05 14.71
CA LEU A 219 -1.69 23.86 14.58
C LEU A 219 -1.40 24.26 13.12
N ARG A 220 -1.63 23.34 12.17
CA ARG A 220 -1.41 23.55 10.74
C ARG A 220 -2.64 23.10 9.93
N PRO A 221 -3.66 23.96 9.76
CA PRO A 221 -4.91 23.59 9.07
C PRO A 221 -4.75 23.17 7.59
N HIS A 222 -3.63 23.53 6.95
CA HIS A 222 -3.33 23.20 5.55
C HIS A 222 -2.41 21.97 5.41
N TYR A 223 -2.30 21.14 6.43
CA TYR A 223 -1.44 19.95 6.42
C TYR A 223 -2.13 18.80 5.64
N ALA A 224 -1.92 18.77 4.31
CA ALA A 224 -2.60 17.83 3.43
C ALA A 224 -2.36 16.35 3.81
N GLU A 225 -1.14 15.99 4.21
CA GLU A 225 -0.78 14.63 4.62
C GLU A 225 -1.52 14.22 5.91
N ALA A 226 -1.70 15.13 6.85
CA ALA A 226 -2.46 14.87 8.08
C ALA A 226 -3.96 14.67 7.77
N HIS A 227 -4.53 15.46 6.85
CA HIS A 227 -5.89 15.26 6.37
C HIS A 227 -6.05 13.89 5.70
N ILE A 228 -5.12 13.44 4.85
CA ILE A 228 -5.15 12.12 4.21
C ILE A 228 -5.13 11.01 5.25
N ASN A 229 -4.22 11.07 6.22
CA ASN A 229 -4.06 10.01 7.21
C ASN A 229 -5.25 9.94 8.17
N LEU A 230 -5.76 11.08 8.62
CA LEU A 230 -6.96 11.16 9.44
C LEU A 230 -8.19 10.65 8.65
N GLY A 231 -8.38 11.11 7.41
CA GLY A 231 -9.46 10.64 6.54
C GLY A 231 -9.41 9.12 6.32
N SER A 232 -8.21 8.57 6.08
CA SER A 232 -8.02 7.12 5.94
C SER A 232 -8.39 6.36 7.22
N LEU A 233 -8.01 6.89 8.38
CA LEU A 233 -8.29 6.26 9.67
C LEU A 233 -9.78 6.27 9.98
N ILE A 234 -10.47 7.42 9.81
CA ILE A 234 -11.93 7.54 10.06
C ILE A 234 -12.71 6.71 9.03
N GLY A 235 -12.30 6.71 7.77
CA GLY A 235 -12.91 5.86 6.73
C GLY A 235 -12.80 4.37 7.05
N LYS A 236 -11.67 3.92 7.60
CA LYS A 236 -11.53 2.55 8.11
C LYS A 236 -12.44 2.25 9.29
N LEU A 237 -12.92 3.23 10.02
CA LEU A 237 -13.92 3.08 11.08
C LEU A 237 -15.37 3.10 10.55
N GLY A 238 -15.55 3.36 9.24
CA GLY A 238 -16.85 3.37 8.57
C GLY A 238 -17.46 4.76 8.39
N ASP A 239 -16.85 5.81 8.93
CA ASP A 239 -17.28 7.19 8.68
C ASP A 239 -16.70 7.72 7.36
N TYR A 240 -17.36 7.36 6.27
CA TYR A 240 -16.94 7.79 4.93
C TYR A 240 -17.25 9.27 4.65
N ALA A 241 -18.25 9.85 5.31
CA ALA A 241 -18.58 11.26 5.17
C ALA A 241 -17.54 12.15 5.86
N GLY A 242 -17.10 11.76 7.06
CA GLY A 242 -15.98 12.38 7.74
C GLY A 242 -14.68 12.27 6.93
N ALA A 243 -14.40 11.08 6.40
CA ALA A 243 -13.25 10.85 5.54
C ALA A 243 -13.28 11.73 4.29
N GLU A 244 -14.42 11.83 3.60
CA GLU A 244 -14.62 12.72 2.44
C GLU A 244 -14.26 14.16 2.77
N SER A 245 -14.73 14.68 3.91
CA SER A 245 -14.44 16.06 4.34
C SER A 245 -12.93 16.31 4.41
N HIS A 246 -12.19 15.39 5.02
CA HIS A 246 -10.74 15.51 5.11
C HIS A 246 -10.05 15.34 3.75
N TYR A 247 -10.47 14.40 2.91
CA TYR A 247 -9.89 14.21 1.58
C TYR A 247 -10.14 15.42 0.66
N ARG A 248 -11.31 16.07 0.74
CA ARG A 248 -11.56 17.33 0.01
C ARG A 248 -10.60 18.44 0.42
N ARG A 249 -10.32 18.58 1.73
CA ARG A 249 -9.30 19.52 2.22
C ARG A 249 -7.91 19.18 1.71
N ALA A 250 -7.54 17.91 1.73
CA ALA A 250 -6.24 17.49 1.20
C ALA A 250 -6.08 17.81 -0.29
N VAL A 251 -7.13 17.59 -1.10
CA VAL A 251 -7.14 17.94 -2.53
C VAL A 251 -7.09 19.46 -2.74
N GLU A 252 -7.82 20.23 -1.92
CA GLU A 252 -7.80 21.69 -1.97
C GLU A 252 -6.40 22.27 -1.73
N PHE A 253 -5.66 21.72 -0.75
CA PHE A 253 -4.33 22.23 -0.39
C PHE A 253 -3.21 21.67 -1.26
N LYS A 254 -3.35 20.42 -1.71
CA LYS A 254 -2.34 19.74 -2.51
C LYS A 254 -3.02 18.80 -3.52
N PRO A 255 -3.49 19.32 -4.66
CA PRO A 255 -4.06 18.48 -5.70
C PRO A 255 -2.96 17.58 -6.29
N ASN A 256 -3.08 16.30 -6.05
CA ASN A 256 -2.21 15.27 -6.61
C ASN A 256 -2.99 13.97 -6.82
N PRO A 257 -2.51 13.05 -7.67
CA PRO A 257 -3.24 11.83 -8.03
C PRO A 257 -3.65 10.99 -6.82
N THR A 258 -2.79 10.84 -5.83
CA THR A 258 -3.07 10.03 -4.63
C THR A 258 -4.24 10.60 -3.82
N ASN A 259 -4.27 11.92 -3.61
CA ASN A 259 -5.34 12.59 -2.86
C ASN A 259 -6.69 12.47 -3.59
N LEU A 260 -6.68 12.61 -4.93
CA LEU A 260 -7.88 12.41 -5.76
C LEU A 260 -8.39 10.96 -5.68
N VAL A 261 -7.49 9.98 -5.70
CA VAL A 261 -7.86 8.55 -5.55
C VAL A 261 -8.47 8.29 -4.18
N CYS A 262 -7.93 8.85 -3.10
CA CYS A 262 -8.50 8.71 -1.76
C CYS A 262 -9.90 9.32 -1.67
N LEU A 263 -10.10 10.50 -2.26
CA LEU A 263 -11.41 11.17 -2.33
C LEU A 263 -12.39 10.33 -3.13
N GLY A 264 -12.01 9.87 -4.33
CA GLY A 264 -12.83 8.99 -5.17
C GLY A 264 -13.27 7.74 -4.41
N GLY A 265 -12.33 7.04 -3.76
CA GLY A 265 -12.64 5.84 -2.98
C GLY A 265 -13.64 6.08 -1.83
N SER A 266 -13.56 7.24 -1.16
CA SER A 266 -14.52 7.60 -0.10
C SER A 266 -15.93 7.87 -0.64
N LEU A 267 -16.02 8.43 -1.85
CA LEU A 267 -17.29 8.66 -2.56
C LEU A 267 -17.91 7.34 -3.04
N GLY A 268 -17.08 6.45 -3.59
CA GLY A 268 -17.51 5.10 -3.98
C GLY A 268 -18.05 4.29 -2.82
N ALA A 269 -17.44 4.40 -1.64
CA ALA A 269 -17.94 3.78 -0.42
C ALA A 269 -19.33 4.30 0.00
N GLN A 270 -19.69 5.53 -0.39
CA GLN A 270 -20.98 6.16 -0.18
C GLN A 270 -21.98 5.91 -1.34
N GLY A 271 -21.59 5.14 -2.38
CA GLY A 271 -22.42 4.86 -3.56
C GLY A 271 -22.46 6.01 -4.59
N ARG A 272 -21.61 7.02 -4.47
CA ARG A 272 -21.54 8.18 -5.39
C ARG A 272 -20.58 7.88 -6.55
N LEU A 273 -20.94 6.89 -7.35
CA LEU A 273 -20.06 6.25 -8.32
C LEU A 273 -19.66 7.14 -9.51
N ASP A 274 -20.51 8.09 -9.91
CA ASP A 274 -20.17 9.03 -11.00
C ASP A 274 -19.08 10.02 -10.57
N GLU A 275 -19.14 10.47 -9.33
CA GLU A 275 -18.12 11.34 -8.77
C GLU A 275 -16.81 10.55 -8.52
N GLU A 276 -16.91 9.32 -8.04
CA GLU A 276 -15.78 8.41 -7.89
C GLU A 276 -15.02 8.27 -9.22
N GLU A 277 -15.74 7.97 -10.32
CA GLU A 277 -15.15 7.85 -11.65
C GLU A 277 -14.48 9.15 -12.10
N GLY A 278 -15.13 10.29 -11.86
CA GLY A 278 -14.59 11.61 -12.19
C GLY A 278 -13.22 11.85 -11.57
N PHE A 279 -13.10 11.57 -10.27
CA PHE A 279 -11.82 11.77 -9.55
C PHE A 279 -10.73 10.77 -9.99
N TYR A 280 -11.07 9.53 -10.31
CA TYR A 280 -10.05 8.60 -10.84
C TYR A 280 -9.56 9.02 -12.22
N ARG A 281 -10.46 9.51 -13.10
CA ARG A 281 -10.07 10.04 -14.40
C ARG A 281 -9.23 11.30 -14.29
N GLU A 282 -9.56 12.20 -13.36
CA GLU A 282 -8.76 13.39 -13.06
C GLU A 282 -7.36 13.01 -12.55
N ALA A 283 -7.26 12.04 -11.66
CA ALA A 283 -5.97 11.52 -11.18
C ALA A 283 -5.10 10.99 -12.35
N LEU A 284 -5.71 10.28 -13.32
CA LEU A 284 -5.03 9.78 -14.51
C LEU A 284 -4.67 10.88 -15.51
N GLN A 285 -5.39 12.01 -15.54
CA GLN A 285 -4.96 13.18 -16.32
C GLN A 285 -3.69 13.81 -15.75
N LEU A 286 -3.55 13.87 -14.41
CA LEU A 286 -2.36 14.38 -13.76
C LEU A 286 -1.17 13.40 -13.84
N ALA A 287 -1.43 12.11 -13.70
CA ALA A 287 -0.43 11.05 -13.77
C ALA A 287 -0.99 9.84 -14.54
N PRO A 288 -0.76 9.77 -15.86
CA PRO A 288 -1.27 8.68 -16.71
C PRO A 288 -0.77 7.28 -16.31
N ASP A 289 0.24 7.21 -15.46
CA ASP A 289 0.83 5.96 -14.99
C ASP A 289 0.44 5.61 -13.53
N HIS A 290 -0.51 6.32 -12.93
CA HIS A 290 -0.87 6.12 -11.53
C HIS A 290 -1.60 4.78 -11.31
N ALA A 291 -0.89 3.80 -10.80
CA ALA A 291 -1.37 2.41 -10.70
C ALA A 291 -2.64 2.24 -9.86
N ASP A 292 -2.78 2.98 -8.74
CA ASP A 292 -3.98 2.89 -7.89
C ASP A 292 -5.21 3.48 -8.59
N ALA A 293 -5.04 4.57 -9.36
CA ALA A 293 -6.15 5.17 -10.13
C ALA A 293 -6.65 4.20 -11.21
N HIS A 294 -5.74 3.57 -11.98
CA HIS A 294 -6.10 2.53 -12.94
C HIS A 294 -6.84 1.36 -12.29
N GLN A 295 -6.31 0.85 -11.18
CA GLN A 295 -6.89 -0.30 -10.48
C GLN A 295 -8.30 0.00 -9.96
N ASN A 296 -8.49 1.16 -9.33
CA ASN A 296 -9.78 1.55 -8.76
C ASN A 296 -10.79 1.86 -9.87
N LEU A 297 -10.37 2.55 -10.94
CA LEU A 297 -11.20 2.77 -12.11
C LEU A 297 -11.61 1.46 -12.79
N ALA A 298 -10.69 0.50 -12.90
CA ALA A 298 -10.99 -0.83 -13.43
C ALA A 298 -12.10 -1.52 -12.62
N TRP A 299 -11.97 -1.54 -11.29
CA TRP A 299 -12.97 -2.17 -10.41
C TRP A 299 -14.34 -1.49 -10.52
N LEU A 300 -14.37 -0.16 -10.59
CA LEU A 300 -15.59 0.61 -10.76
C LEU A 300 -16.27 0.30 -12.11
N LEU A 301 -15.53 0.31 -13.20
CA LEU A 301 -16.05 0.02 -14.54
C LEU A 301 -16.57 -1.42 -14.66
N LEU A 302 -15.81 -2.40 -14.14
CA LEU A 302 -16.23 -3.80 -14.09
C LEU A 302 -17.50 -3.96 -13.23
N LYS A 303 -17.60 -3.25 -12.11
CA LYS A 303 -18.80 -3.25 -11.23
C LYS A 303 -20.04 -2.70 -11.95
N ARG A 304 -19.85 -1.69 -12.80
CA ARG A 304 -20.90 -1.12 -13.65
C ARG A 304 -21.25 -1.98 -14.87
N GLY A 305 -20.44 -3.01 -15.15
CA GLY A 305 -20.61 -3.88 -16.31
C GLY A 305 -19.95 -3.38 -17.60
N ASP A 306 -19.21 -2.27 -17.54
CA ASP A 306 -18.36 -1.85 -18.65
C ASP A 306 -17.08 -2.68 -18.69
N TYR A 307 -17.22 -3.91 -19.16
CA TYR A 307 -16.13 -4.87 -19.20
C TYR A 307 -15.04 -4.48 -20.20
N LYS A 308 -15.41 -3.80 -21.28
CA LYS A 308 -14.45 -3.39 -22.32
C LYS A 308 -13.41 -2.42 -21.75
N GLN A 309 -13.88 -1.33 -21.12
CA GLN A 309 -12.97 -0.37 -20.50
C GLN A 309 -12.37 -0.93 -19.20
N GLY A 310 -13.17 -1.61 -18.38
CA GLY A 310 -12.74 -2.15 -17.10
C GLY A 310 -11.59 -3.13 -17.22
N TRP A 311 -11.62 -4.06 -18.19
CA TRP A 311 -10.50 -4.99 -18.41
C TRP A 311 -9.27 -4.30 -18.99
N ALA A 312 -9.45 -3.27 -19.84
CA ALA A 312 -8.32 -2.47 -20.35
C ALA A 312 -7.58 -1.78 -19.19
N GLU A 313 -8.32 -1.14 -18.29
CA GLU A 313 -7.75 -0.52 -17.08
C GLU A 313 -7.13 -1.57 -16.13
N PHE A 314 -7.75 -2.73 -16.01
CA PHE A 314 -7.28 -3.81 -15.13
C PHE A 314 -5.91 -4.37 -15.54
N THR A 315 -5.54 -4.29 -16.81
CA THR A 315 -4.20 -4.71 -17.27
C THR A 315 -3.08 -3.85 -16.69
N GLN A 316 -3.38 -2.62 -16.26
CA GLN A 316 -2.41 -1.71 -15.65
C GLN A 316 -2.02 -2.08 -14.20
N ARG A 317 -2.67 -3.08 -13.59
CA ARG A 317 -2.37 -3.55 -12.21
C ARG A 317 -0.91 -3.94 -12.00
N TRP A 318 -0.22 -4.33 -13.07
CA TRP A 318 1.19 -4.70 -13.04
C TRP A 318 2.15 -3.54 -12.80
N ARG A 319 1.70 -2.30 -12.93
CA ARG A 319 2.47 -1.12 -12.54
C ARG A 319 2.67 -1.04 -11.01
N LYS A 320 1.76 -1.67 -10.25
CA LYS A 320 1.80 -1.71 -8.78
C LYS A 320 2.40 -2.99 -8.21
N ARG A 321 2.34 -4.08 -8.97
CA ARG A 321 2.74 -5.41 -8.52
C ARG A 321 4.07 -5.81 -9.12
N ASP A 322 4.76 -6.67 -8.42
CA ASP A 322 5.96 -7.30 -8.93
C ASP A 322 5.58 -8.29 -10.07
N TYR A 323 5.52 -7.74 -11.27
CA TYR A 323 5.24 -8.50 -12.50
C TYR A 323 6.33 -9.54 -12.76
N GLU A 324 7.58 -9.22 -12.45
CA GLU A 324 8.72 -10.10 -12.66
C GLU A 324 8.63 -11.37 -11.80
N ALA A 325 7.99 -11.29 -10.63
CA ALA A 325 7.80 -12.44 -9.74
C ALA A 325 6.93 -13.55 -10.35
N ILE A 326 6.05 -13.24 -11.31
CA ILE A 326 5.19 -14.21 -11.97
C ILE A 326 5.56 -14.48 -13.42
N ALA A 327 6.31 -13.58 -14.05
CA ALA A 327 6.75 -13.73 -15.44
C ALA A 327 7.54 -15.01 -15.65
N ILE A 328 7.40 -15.58 -16.85
CA ILE A 328 8.15 -16.78 -17.24
C ILE A 328 9.34 -16.33 -18.09
N PRO A 329 10.57 -16.43 -17.58
CA PRO A 329 11.74 -15.97 -18.31
C PRO A 329 11.86 -16.63 -19.70
N GLY A 330 12.07 -15.81 -20.71
CA GLY A 330 12.25 -16.27 -22.09
C GLY A 330 10.99 -16.70 -22.83
N VAL A 331 9.81 -16.64 -22.19
CA VAL A 331 8.53 -16.93 -22.84
C VAL A 331 7.75 -15.62 -23.01
N PRO A 332 7.22 -15.29 -24.21
CA PRO A 332 6.43 -14.09 -24.42
C PRO A 332 5.07 -14.17 -23.71
N GLU A 333 4.61 -13.04 -23.17
CA GLU A 333 3.24 -12.92 -22.65
C GLU A 333 2.24 -12.93 -23.82
N TRP A 334 1.20 -13.76 -23.71
CA TRP A 334 0.09 -13.76 -24.66
C TRP A 334 -0.79 -12.52 -24.49
N ARG A 335 -1.03 -11.82 -25.58
CA ARG A 335 -1.82 -10.59 -25.63
C ARG A 335 -2.97 -10.63 -26.62
N GLY A 336 -3.40 -11.84 -27.02
CA GLY A 336 -4.48 -12.04 -27.98
C GLY A 336 -4.02 -12.58 -29.33
N GLU A 337 -2.74 -13.01 -29.46
CA GLU A 337 -2.22 -13.65 -30.67
C GLU A 337 -2.94 -14.98 -30.94
N PRO A 338 -2.99 -15.46 -32.21
CA PRO A 338 -3.58 -16.75 -32.56
C PRO A 338 -2.97 -17.91 -31.76
N LEU A 339 -3.84 -18.78 -31.21
CA LEU A 339 -3.45 -19.88 -30.31
C LEU A 339 -3.48 -21.26 -30.97
N GLU A 340 -3.88 -21.38 -32.23
CA GLU A 340 -3.99 -22.69 -32.90
C GLU A 340 -2.66 -23.42 -32.90
N GLY A 341 -2.67 -24.62 -32.29
CA GLY A 341 -1.48 -25.49 -32.14
C GLY A 341 -0.41 -24.96 -31.17
N ARG A 342 -0.70 -23.91 -30.38
CA ARG A 342 0.23 -23.30 -29.42
C ARG A 342 0.07 -23.89 -28.02
N ARG A 343 1.19 -23.94 -27.31
CA ARG A 343 1.19 -24.25 -25.88
C ARG A 343 1.15 -22.97 -25.06
N LEU A 344 0.10 -22.83 -24.26
CA LEU A 344 -0.14 -21.66 -23.40
C LEU A 344 -0.05 -22.05 -21.93
N LEU A 345 0.76 -21.31 -21.17
CA LEU A 345 0.82 -21.44 -19.72
C LEU A 345 0.00 -20.35 -19.06
N ILE A 346 -1.09 -20.72 -18.37
CA ILE A 346 -1.82 -19.81 -17.48
C ILE A 346 -1.11 -19.79 -16.13
N VAL A 347 -0.78 -18.62 -15.65
CA VAL A 347 -0.19 -18.44 -14.32
C VAL A 347 -1.26 -17.91 -13.35
N GLY A 348 -1.55 -18.72 -12.32
CA GLY A 348 -2.50 -18.35 -11.27
C GLY A 348 -2.00 -17.19 -10.43
N GLU A 349 -2.89 -16.26 -10.13
CA GLU A 349 -2.64 -15.06 -9.33
C GLU A 349 -3.77 -14.84 -8.32
N GLN A 350 -3.52 -14.02 -7.28
CA GLN A 350 -4.51 -13.65 -6.27
C GLN A 350 -5.05 -14.79 -5.39
N GLY A 351 -6.35 -14.74 -5.01
CA GLY A 351 -7.00 -15.67 -4.11
C GLY A 351 -7.48 -16.98 -4.76
N PHE A 352 -7.89 -17.94 -3.95
CA PHE A 352 -8.48 -19.18 -4.47
C PHE A 352 -9.82 -18.96 -5.18
N GLY A 353 -10.59 -17.96 -4.75
CA GLY A 353 -11.84 -17.59 -5.43
C GLY A 353 -11.62 -17.17 -6.87
N ASP A 354 -10.55 -16.40 -7.11
CA ASP A 354 -10.16 -15.96 -8.45
C ASP A 354 -9.82 -17.17 -9.34
N HIS A 355 -9.06 -18.13 -8.81
CA HIS A 355 -8.75 -19.35 -9.54
C HIS A 355 -10.04 -20.07 -9.95
N PHE A 356 -10.96 -20.33 -9.01
CA PHE A 356 -12.21 -21.01 -9.35
C PHE A 356 -13.02 -20.26 -10.41
N GLN A 357 -13.10 -18.93 -10.31
CA GLN A 357 -13.84 -18.14 -11.29
C GLN A 357 -13.20 -18.18 -12.67
N PHE A 358 -11.89 -17.99 -12.77
CA PHE A 358 -11.20 -17.80 -14.05
C PHE A 358 -10.76 -19.13 -14.72
N LEU A 359 -10.80 -20.26 -14.02
CA LEU A 359 -10.55 -21.57 -14.61
C LEU A 359 -11.49 -21.92 -15.78
N ARG A 360 -12.68 -21.34 -15.84
CA ARG A 360 -13.61 -21.49 -16.97
C ARG A 360 -13.02 -21.09 -18.32
N PHE A 361 -12.04 -20.17 -18.30
CA PHE A 361 -11.38 -19.73 -19.52
C PHE A 361 -10.41 -20.75 -20.11
N ALA A 362 -9.99 -21.77 -19.36
CA ALA A 362 -9.15 -22.84 -19.91
C ALA A 362 -9.84 -23.51 -21.11
N ARG A 363 -11.16 -23.80 -20.99
CA ARG A 363 -11.95 -24.38 -22.09
C ARG A 363 -12.10 -23.42 -23.27
N VAL A 364 -12.23 -22.11 -23.01
CA VAL A 364 -12.29 -21.10 -24.07
C VAL A 364 -10.99 -21.05 -24.85
N LEU A 365 -9.87 -21.08 -24.16
CA LEU A 365 -8.54 -21.06 -24.78
C LEU A 365 -8.24 -22.36 -25.55
N GLU A 366 -8.69 -23.51 -25.03
CA GLU A 366 -8.65 -24.79 -25.75
C GLU A 366 -9.46 -24.72 -27.05
N GLN A 367 -10.65 -24.11 -27.03
CA GLN A 367 -11.48 -23.92 -28.22
C GLN A 367 -10.85 -22.97 -29.24
N LEU A 368 -9.96 -22.08 -28.81
CA LEU A 368 -9.12 -21.24 -29.68
C LEU A 368 -7.88 -21.99 -30.22
N GLY A 369 -7.75 -23.27 -29.90
CA GLY A 369 -6.70 -24.17 -30.43
C GLY A 369 -5.47 -24.29 -29.56
N ALA A 370 -5.46 -23.75 -28.33
CA ALA A 370 -4.34 -23.87 -27.41
C ALA A 370 -4.28 -25.23 -26.69
N THR A 371 -3.07 -25.73 -26.43
CA THR A 371 -2.82 -26.70 -25.37
C THR A 371 -2.56 -25.90 -24.08
N VAL A 372 -3.47 -25.97 -23.12
CA VAL A 372 -3.46 -25.11 -21.94
C VAL A 372 -2.92 -25.84 -20.72
N ASP A 373 -1.79 -25.39 -20.21
CA ASP A 373 -1.25 -25.81 -18.92
C ASP A 373 -1.45 -24.69 -17.90
N ILE A 374 -1.59 -25.07 -16.61
CA ILE A 374 -1.86 -24.08 -15.54
C ILE A 374 -0.89 -24.27 -14.38
N ARG A 375 -0.22 -23.17 -14.00
CA ARG A 375 0.59 -23.11 -12.78
C ARG A 375 -0.25 -22.52 -11.64
N VAL A 376 -0.48 -23.31 -10.58
CA VAL A 376 -1.28 -22.93 -9.41
C VAL A 376 -0.65 -23.39 -8.10
N ARG A 377 -1.27 -23.01 -6.98
CA ARG A 377 -0.87 -23.51 -5.65
C ARG A 377 -1.34 -24.94 -5.43
N GLU A 378 -0.55 -25.74 -4.71
CA GLU A 378 -0.76 -27.18 -4.48
C GLU A 378 -2.18 -27.60 -4.06
N PRO A 379 -2.89 -26.88 -3.14
CA PRO A 379 -4.23 -27.30 -2.72
C PRO A 379 -5.28 -27.36 -3.83
N LEU A 380 -4.99 -26.78 -5.02
CA LEU A 380 -5.88 -26.80 -6.18
C LEU A 380 -5.63 -27.98 -7.12
N LEU A 381 -4.43 -28.55 -7.11
CA LEU A 381 -3.99 -29.53 -8.11
C LEU A 381 -4.96 -30.71 -8.27
N PRO A 382 -5.40 -31.41 -7.20
CA PRO A 382 -6.27 -32.57 -7.36
C PRO A 382 -7.61 -32.27 -8.05
N LEU A 383 -8.11 -31.05 -7.90
CA LEU A 383 -9.35 -30.61 -8.54
C LEU A 383 -9.15 -30.31 -10.03
N LEU A 384 -7.98 -29.74 -10.41
CA LEU A 384 -7.70 -29.30 -11.76
C LEU A 384 -7.42 -30.43 -12.74
N GLU A 385 -6.97 -31.59 -12.27
CA GLU A 385 -6.76 -32.77 -13.11
C GLU A 385 -8.01 -33.21 -13.90
N ARG A 386 -9.19 -32.79 -13.46
CA ARG A 386 -10.49 -33.13 -14.07
C ARG A 386 -11.18 -31.92 -14.70
N THR A 387 -10.49 -30.80 -14.80
CA THR A 387 -11.06 -29.55 -15.32
C THR A 387 -10.97 -29.53 -16.85
N PRO A 388 -12.11 -29.43 -17.57
CA PRO A 388 -12.09 -29.35 -19.03
C PRO A 388 -11.27 -28.18 -19.55
N GLY A 389 -10.51 -28.42 -20.60
CA GLY A 389 -9.62 -27.42 -21.19
C GLY A 389 -8.25 -27.32 -20.50
N VAL A 390 -8.04 -27.99 -19.37
CA VAL A 390 -6.74 -28.07 -18.71
C VAL A 390 -6.06 -29.34 -19.15
N HIS A 391 -4.93 -29.21 -19.87
CA HIS A 391 -4.10 -30.34 -20.29
C HIS A 391 -3.23 -30.81 -19.11
N ARG A 392 -2.59 -29.90 -18.38
CA ARG A 392 -1.76 -30.18 -17.19
C ARG A 392 -1.88 -29.04 -16.16
N ALA A 393 -1.94 -29.42 -14.89
CA ALA A 393 -1.82 -28.48 -13.76
C ALA A 393 -0.60 -28.85 -12.91
N PHE A 394 0.16 -27.87 -12.43
CA PHE A 394 1.34 -28.07 -11.60
C PHE A 394 1.61 -26.88 -10.66
N SER A 395 2.47 -27.11 -9.66
CA SER A 395 3.04 -26.07 -8.82
C SER A 395 4.55 -25.94 -9.09
N GLY A 396 5.13 -24.78 -8.82
CA GLY A 396 6.57 -24.57 -9.05
C GLY A 396 6.90 -23.99 -10.43
N GLN A 397 8.14 -24.21 -10.87
CA GLN A 397 8.62 -23.72 -12.16
C GLN A 397 8.21 -24.67 -13.31
N PRO A 398 7.94 -24.12 -14.51
CA PRO A 398 7.64 -24.95 -15.67
C PRO A 398 8.87 -25.74 -16.12
N GLU A 399 8.67 -27.03 -16.40
CA GLU A 399 9.72 -27.95 -16.88
C GLU A 399 9.77 -28.06 -18.40
N GLU A 400 8.68 -27.64 -19.08
CA GLU A 400 8.53 -27.76 -20.53
C GLU A 400 8.46 -26.39 -21.20
N PRO A 401 8.83 -26.26 -22.47
CA PRO A 401 8.74 -25.01 -23.20
C PRO A 401 7.28 -24.65 -23.53
N TYR A 402 7.00 -23.34 -23.50
CA TYR A 402 5.71 -22.74 -23.87
C TYR A 402 5.91 -21.73 -25.00
N ASP A 403 4.92 -21.63 -25.89
CA ASP A 403 4.88 -20.56 -26.89
C ASP A 403 4.52 -19.22 -26.25
N PHE A 404 3.60 -19.25 -25.27
CA PHE A 404 3.11 -18.10 -24.54
C PHE A 404 2.84 -18.44 -23.09
N TRP A 405 2.86 -17.40 -22.25
CA TRP A 405 2.29 -17.44 -20.92
C TRP A 405 1.31 -16.28 -20.70
N VAL A 406 0.39 -16.39 -19.75
CA VAL A 406 -0.57 -15.34 -19.44
C VAL A 406 -0.95 -15.37 -17.96
N PRO A 407 -1.01 -14.20 -17.27
CA PRO A 407 -1.65 -14.11 -15.96
C PRO A 407 -3.13 -14.45 -16.08
N MET A 408 -3.62 -15.30 -15.19
CA MET A 408 -4.99 -15.83 -15.25
C MET A 408 -6.06 -14.74 -15.40
N MET A 409 -5.94 -13.63 -14.64
CA MET A 409 -6.90 -12.53 -14.68
C MET A 409 -6.69 -11.55 -15.86
N SER A 410 -5.69 -11.77 -16.71
CA SER A 410 -5.51 -11.02 -17.97
C SER A 410 -6.24 -11.67 -19.14
N VAL A 411 -6.62 -12.94 -19.01
CA VAL A 411 -7.34 -13.66 -20.09
C VAL A 411 -8.59 -12.94 -20.57
N PRO A 412 -9.49 -12.42 -19.69
CA PRO A 412 -10.66 -11.68 -20.13
C PRO A 412 -10.36 -10.48 -21.02
N SER A 413 -9.33 -9.71 -20.68
CA SER A 413 -8.89 -8.58 -21.50
C SER A 413 -8.41 -9.05 -22.88
N ASN A 414 -7.60 -10.11 -22.91
CA ASN A 414 -6.94 -10.58 -24.12
C ASN A 414 -7.92 -11.24 -25.11
N ILE A 415 -9.05 -11.78 -24.62
CA ILE A 415 -10.14 -12.28 -25.47
C ILE A 415 -11.21 -11.23 -25.77
N GLY A 416 -11.07 -10.00 -25.27
CA GLY A 416 -12.07 -8.94 -25.43
C GLY A 416 -13.42 -9.26 -24.77
N LEU A 417 -13.39 -9.83 -23.53
CA LEU A 417 -14.59 -10.28 -22.84
C LEU A 417 -15.57 -9.13 -22.58
N GLU A 418 -16.79 -9.29 -23.07
CA GLU A 418 -17.94 -8.45 -22.75
C GLU A 418 -18.84 -9.12 -21.71
N LEU A 419 -19.64 -8.34 -20.98
CA LEU A 419 -20.56 -8.84 -19.96
C LEU A 419 -21.54 -9.91 -20.48
N SER A 420 -22.04 -9.71 -21.70
CA SER A 420 -22.97 -10.62 -22.38
C SER A 420 -22.31 -11.92 -22.87
N ALA A 421 -20.98 -11.93 -22.95
CA ALA A 421 -20.19 -13.05 -23.49
C ALA A 421 -19.49 -13.87 -22.39
N ILE A 422 -19.84 -13.65 -21.12
CA ILE A 422 -19.28 -14.43 -20.01
C ILE A 422 -19.60 -15.91 -20.23
N PRO A 423 -18.62 -16.83 -20.24
CA PRO A 423 -18.87 -18.28 -20.35
C PRO A 423 -19.47 -18.80 -19.05
N ALA A 424 -20.80 -18.65 -18.91
CA ALA A 424 -21.54 -18.91 -17.67
C ALA A 424 -21.95 -20.39 -17.48
N GLU A 425 -21.59 -21.28 -18.41
CA GLU A 425 -21.90 -22.70 -18.29
C GLU A 425 -21.30 -23.33 -17.02
N VAL A 426 -22.13 -24.07 -16.28
CA VAL A 426 -21.75 -24.84 -15.09
C VAL A 426 -22.37 -26.25 -15.17
N PRO A 427 -21.72 -27.30 -14.62
CA PRO A 427 -20.42 -27.27 -13.95
C PRO A 427 -19.24 -27.22 -14.95
N TYR A 428 -18.17 -26.55 -14.54
CA TYR A 428 -16.87 -26.64 -15.21
C TYR A 428 -15.75 -27.14 -14.28
N LEU A 429 -16.04 -27.32 -12.97
CA LEU A 429 -15.21 -28.06 -12.03
C LEU A 429 -15.91 -29.34 -11.60
N PHE A 430 -15.13 -30.41 -11.34
CA PHE A 430 -15.65 -31.73 -11.03
C PHE A 430 -14.91 -32.34 -9.85
N ALA A 431 -15.63 -32.64 -8.77
CA ALA A 431 -15.11 -33.35 -7.61
C ALA A 431 -14.80 -34.83 -7.94
N ASP A 432 -13.86 -35.44 -7.24
CA ASP A 432 -13.57 -36.85 -7.36
C ASP A 432 -14.77 -37.72 -6.99
N LYS A 433 -15.11 -38.69 -7.82
CA LYS A 433 -16.30 -39.55 -7.64
C LYS A 433 -16.19 -40.45 -6.41
N ALA A 434 -15.00 -40.97 -6.12
CA ALA A 434 -14.77 -41.83 -4.97
C ALA A 434 -14.86 -41.05 -3.66
N LYS A 435 -14.20 -39.91 -3.60
CA LYS A 435 -14.33 -38.96 -2.46
C LYS A 435 -15.81 -38.52 -2.28
N THR A 436 -16.50 -38.13 -3.35
CA THR A 436 -17.93 -37.78 -3.30
C THR A 436 -18.79 -38.90 -2.72
N LYS A 437 -18.54 -40.16 -3.14
CA LYS A 437 -19.25 -41.33 -2.60
C LYS A 437 -18.93 -41.57 -1.10
N ALA A 438 -17.67 -41.39 -0.72
CA ALA A 438 -17.27 -41.50 0.69
C ALA A 438 -17.97 -40.43 1.56
N TRP A 439 -17.95 -39.17 1.13
CA TRP A 439 -18.62 -38.07 1.81
C TRP A 439 -20.13 -38.27 1.90
N ARG A 440 -20.78 -38.84 0.88
CA ARG A 440 -22.22 -39.16 0.89
C ARG A 440 -22.62 -40.00 2.08
N LYS A 441 -21.80 -40.99 2.45
CA LYS A 441 -22.07 -41.86 3.63
C LYS A 441 -22.06 -41.04 4.93
N ARG A 442 -21.11 -40.12 5.06
CA ARG A 442 -20.94 -39.28 6.27
C ARG A 442 -22.05 -38.24 6.38
N VAL A 443 -22.32 -37.49 5.32
CA VAL A 443 -23.36 -36.46 5.26
C VAL A 443 -24.74 -37.06 5.51
N ASN A 444 -25.01 -38.30 5.02
CA ASN A 444 -26.29 -39.00 5.20
C ASN A 444 -26.38 -39.81 6.51
N ALA A 445 -25.35 -39.78 7.37
CA ALA A 445 -25.42 -40.44 8.68
C ALA A 445 -26.40 -39.75 9.66
N GLY A 446 -26.75 -38.48 9.39
CA GLY A 446 -27.78 -37.73 10.12
C GLY A 446 -29.21 -37.94 9.57
N ASP A 447 -30.10 -37.00 9.90
CA ASP A 447 -31.50 -37.01 9.47
C ASP A 447 -31.61 -36.74 7.94
N ARG A 448 -31.96 -37.77 7.20
CA ARG A 448 -32.08 -37.74 5.74
C ARG A 448 -33.27 -36.93 5.24
N SER A 449 -34.22 -36.61 6.09
CA SER A 449 -35.43 -35.83 5.72
C SER A 449 -35.13 -34.33 5.65
N LYS A 450 -34.01 -33.88 6.22
CA LYS A 450 -33.65 -32.46 6.26
C LYS A 450 -32.86 -32.05 5.01
N ARG A 451 -33.12 -30.79 4.60
CA ARG A 451 -32.32 -30.12 3.56
C ARG A 451 -30.89 -29.87 4.07
N LYS A 452 -29.91 -30.32 3.34
CA LYS A 452 -28.48 -30.21 3.71
C LYS A 452 -27.92 -28.90 3.18
N VAL A 453 -27.57 -28.01 4.09
CA VAL A 453 -27.07 -26.66 3.73
C VAL A 453 -25.67 -26.47 4.27
N GLY A 454 -24.75 -26.18 3.36
CA GLY A 454 -23.39 -25.76 3.70
C GLY A 454 -23.34 -24.30 4.10
N LEU A 455 -22.54 -23.96 5.11
CA LEU A 455 -22.43 -22.60 5.62
C LEU A 455 -20.97 -22.17 5.76
N ALA A 456 -20.63 -20.98 5.18
CA ALA A 456 -19.40 -20.27 5.45
C ALA A 456 -19.71 -18.78 5.67
N TRP A 457 -19.23 -18.20 6.77
CA TRP A 457 -19.63 -16.87 7.21
C TRP A 457 -18.50 -15.85 7.18
N ALA A 458 -17.26 -16.28 6.99
CA ALA A 458 -16.11 -15.37 6.97
C ALA A 458 -15.13 -15.72 5.86
N GLY A 459 -14.47 -14.70 5.32
CA GLY A 459 -13.40 -14.81 4.35
C GLY A 459 -12.03 -14.98 5.00
N SER A 460 -10.97 -14.57 4.28
CA SER A 460 -9.62 -14.54 4.79
C SER A 460 -9.36 -13.23 5.53
N SER A 461 -8.96 -13.31 6.80
CA SER A 461 -8.59 -12.15 7.62
C SER A 461 -7.37 -11.37 7.08
N THR A 462 -6.62 -11.95 6.14
CA THR A 462 -5.52 -11.26 5.46
C THR A 462 -5.98 -10.31 4.34
N PHE A 463 -7.26 -10.36 3.98
CA PHE A 463 -7.83 -9.46 2.98
C PHE A 463 -8.28 -8.14 3.64
N GLY A 464 -7.77 -7.00 3.16
CA GLY A 464 -7.96 -5.70 3.80
C GLY A 464 -9.41 -5.29 4.06
N ASN A 465 -10.36 -5.73 3.21
CA ASN A 465 -11.79 -5.44 3.35
C ASN A 465 -12.59 -6.59 3.97
N ASP A 466 -11.94 -7.60 4.53
CA ASP A 466 -12.61 -8.80 5.05
C ASP A 466 -13.66 -8.50 6.12
N ARG A 467 -13.41 -7.52 6.99
CA ARG A 467 -14.33 -7.09 8.05
C ARG A 467 -15.71 -6.62 7.54
N TYR A 468 -15.82 -6.19 6.28
CA TYR A 468 -17.09 -5.71 5.71
C TYR A 468 -17.83 -6.81 4.97
N ARG A 469 -17.11 -7.78 4.38
CA ARG A 469 -17.72 -8.90 3.65
C ARG A 469 -17.97 -10.12 4.54
N SER A 470 -17.28 -10.25 5.66
CA SER A 470 -17.46 -11.33 6.62
C SER A 470 -18.59 -10.99 7.60
N ALA A 471 -19.38 -12.01 7.97
CA ALA A 471 -20.30 -11.97 9.08
C ALA A 471 -19.69 -12.72 10.27
N GLU A 472 -20.19 -12.48 11.46
CA GLU A 472 -19.97 -13.41 12.57
C GLU A 472 -21.05 -14.50 12.56
N LEU A 473 -20.72 -15.69 13.09
CA LEU A 473 -21.69 -16.77 13.18
C LEU A 473 -22.92 -16.36 14.03
N ALA A 474 -22.70 -15.47 15.00
CA ALA A 474 -23.76 -14.87 15.81
C ALA A 474 -24.77 -14.08 14.99
N ASP A 475 -24.34 -13.37 13.95
CA ASP A 475 -25.23 -12.62 13.05
C ASP A 475 -26.22 -13.57 12.34
N LEU A 476 -25.78 -14.81 12.07
CA LEU A 476 -26.57 -15.83 11.39
C LEU A 476 -27.46 -16.66 12.34
N SER A 477 -27.47 -16.34 13.63
CA SER A 477 -28.16 -17.14 14.69
C SER A 477 -29.67 -17.35 14.43
N ALA A 478 -30.33 -16.40 13.77
CA ALA A 478 -31.75 -16.53 13.43
C ALA A 478 -32.03 -17.73 12.49
N LEU A 479 -31.05 -18.18 11.69
CA LEU A 479 -31.17 -19.36 10.83
C LEU A 479 -31.29 -20.66 11.64
N SER A 480 -30.85 -20.70 12.87
CA SER A 480 -30.94 -21.86 13.77
C SER A 480 -32.37 -22.30 14.08
N SER A 481 -33.35 -21.39 13.89
CA SER A 481 -34.78 -21.68 14.07
C SER A 481 -35.38 -22.64 13.01
N LEU A 482 -34.63 -22.88 11.91
CA LEU A 482 -35.09 -23.70 10.78
C LEU A 482 -34.89 -25.19 11.06
N LYS A 483 -35.91 -25.87 11.60
CA LYS A 483 -35.81 -27.27 12.06
C LYS A 483 -35.67 -28.30 10.95
N ASN A 484 -36.04 -27.95 9.72
CA ASN A 484 -35.96 -28.80 8.51
C ASN A 484 -34.61 -28.70 7.78
N VAL A 485 -33.65 -27.96 8.32
CA VAL A 485 -32.31 -27.80 7.77
C VAL A 485 -31.27 -28.56 8.61
N ALA A 486 -30.41 -29.30 7.92
CA ALA A 486 -29.19 -29.86 8.49
C ALA A 486 -28.00 -28.99 8.06
N TRP A 487 -27.42 -28.25 8.98
CA TRP A 487 -26.32 -27.35 8.74
C TRP A 487 -25.00 -28.10 8.68
N HIS A 488 -24.14 -27.75 7.72
CA HIS A 488 -22.80 -28.32 7.54
C HIS A 488 -21.79 -27.17 7.48
N ALA A 489 -20.79 -27.16 8.37
CA ALA A 489 -19.76 -26.13 8.36
C ALA A 489 -18.79 -26.34 7.19
N LEU A 490 -18.60 -25.27 6.41
CA LEU A 490 -17.59 -25.17 5.37
C LEU A 490 -16.53 -24.13 5.74
N GLN A 491 -16.67 -23.50 6.92
CA GLN A 491 -15.78 -22.44 7.40
C GLN A 491 -14.45 -23.01 7.85
N LYS A 492 -13.35 -22.54 7.23
CA LYS A 492 -11.98 -22.79 7.67
C LYS A 492 -11.32 -21.50 8.17
N GLY A 493 -10.14 -21.63 8.76
CA GLY A 493 -9.38 -20.49 9.29
C GLY A 493 -9.88 -20.02 10.66
N PRO A 494 -9.44 -18.83 11.12
CA PRO A 494 -9.70 -18.37 12.50
C PRO A 494 -11.18 -18.29 12.88
N ALA A 495 -12.05 -17.87 11.95
CA ALA A 495 -13.49 -17.74 12.19
C ALA A 495 -14.18 -19.08 12.49
N HIS A 496 -13.55 -20.23 12.17
CA HIS A 496 -14.07 -21.56 12.52
C HIS A 496 -14.23 -21.74 14.05
N ALA A 497 -13.39 -21.09 14.86
CA ALA A 497 -13.48 -21.16 16.33
C ALA A 497 -14.84 -20.69 16.87
N GLN A 498 -15.59 -19.85 16.15
CA GLN A 498 -16.90 -19.37 16.53
C GLN A 498 -17.96 -20.50 16.64
N LEU A 499 -17.70 -21.68 16.06
CA LEU A 499 -18.57 -22.86 16.23
C LEU A 499 -18.64 -23.35 17.68
N ALA A 500 -17.56 -23.16 18.46
CA ALA A 500 -17.53 -23.56 19.87
C ALA A 500 -18.51 -22.75 20.73
N ASP A 501 -18.70 -21.46 20.37
CA ASP A 501 -19.55 -20.52 21.08
C ASP A 501 -20.95 -20.41 20.46
N ALA A 502 -21.23 -21.21 19.42
CA ALA A 502 -22.53 -21.18 18.74
C ALA A 502 -23.67 -21.61 19.66
N PRO A 503 -24.86 -20.96 19.58
CA PRO A 503 -26.03 -21.39 20.33
C PRO A 503 -26.34 -22.88 20.10
N ALA A 504 -26.77 -23.60 21.13
CA ALA A 504 -27.08 -25.04 21.06
C ALA A 504 -28.12 -25.37 19.97
N ALA A 505 -28.95 -24.41 19.58
CA ALA A 505 -29.87 -24.52 18.46
C ALA A 505 -29.15 -24.51 17.08
N PHE A 506 -27.96 -23.95 16.99
CA PHE A 506 -27.16 -23.88 15.75
C PHE A 506 -26.13 -25.02 15.70
N ARG A 507 -26.60 -26.26 15.69
CA ARG A 507 -25.73 -27.44 15.58
C ARG A 507 -25.40 -27.71 14.12
N ALA A 508 -24.23 -27.22 13.68
CA ALA A 508 -23.68 -27.59 12.38
C ALA A 508 -22.88 -28.90 12.50
N HIS A 509 -23.03 -29.77 11.49
CA HIS A 509 -22.10 -30.89 11.31
C HIS A 509 -20.74 -30.32 10.86
N ASP A 510 -19.74 -30.49 11.69
CA ASP A 510 -18.39 -30.01 11.41
C ASP A 510 -17.51 -31.16 10.90
N PHE A 511 -17.07 -31.02 9.66
CA PHE A 511 -16.15 -31.95 9.01
C PHE A 511 -14.87 -31.26 8.56
N THR A 512 -14.63 -30.02 8.99
CA THR A 512 -13.57 -29.16 8.46
C THR A 512 -12.16 -29.70 8.75
N ALA A 513 -11.99 -30.48 9.82
CA ALA A 513 -10.72 -31.16 10.14
C ALA A 513 -10.31 -32.20 9.06
N ASP A 514 -11.28 -32.77 8.33
CA ASP A 514 -11.06 -33.78 7.31
C ASP A 514 -10.98 -33.20 5.87
N LEU A 515 -11.08 -31.86 5.73
CA LEU A 515 -10.91 -31.18 4.46
C LEU A 515 -9.45 -30.77 4.28
N HIS A 516 -8.67 -31.58 3.58
CA HIS A 516 -7.23 -31.37 3.42
C HIS A 516 -6.91 -30.48 2.19
N ASP A 517 -7.72 -30.61 1.14
CA ASP A 517 -7.61 -29.86 -0.11
C ASP A 517 -8.96 -29.37 -0.62
N PHE A 518 -8.96 -28.70 -1.76
CA PHE A 518 -10.21 -28.24 -2.36
C PHE A 518 -11.01 -29.33 -3.05
N ASP A 519 -10.41 -30.49 -3.36
CA ASP A 519 -11.15 -31.65 -3.88
C ASP A 519 -11.98 -32.33 -2.77
N ASP A 520 -11.47 -32.37 -1.52
CA ASP A 520 -12.25 -32.81 -0.36
C ASP A 520 -13.45 -31.88 -0.12
N THR A 521 -13.18 -30.54 -0.19
CA THR A 521 -14.24 -29.54 -0.06
C THR A 521 -15.28 -29.67 -1.17
N ALA A 522 -14.85 -29.85 -2.41
CA ALA A 522 -15.72 -30.07 -3.55
C ALA A 522 -16.56 -31.34 -3.38
N ALA A 523 -15.95 -32.44 -2.93
CA ALA A 523 -16.63 -33.72 -2.70
C ALA A 523 -17.68 -33.62 -1.57
N LEU A 524 -17.42 -32.86 -0.52
CA LEU A 524 -18.41 -32.54 0.51
C LEU A 524 -19.56 -31.71 -0.08
N ILE A 525 -19.27 -30.60 -0.78
CA ILE A 525 -20.25 -29.70 -1.40
C ILE A 525 -21.17 -30.45 -2.36
N MET A 526 -20.68 -31.41 -3.11
CA MET A 526 -21.48 -32.23 -4.02
C MET A 526 -22.60 -33.01 -3.32
N ASN A 527 -22.50 -33.24 -2.01
CA ASN A 527 -23.50 -33.94 -1.20
C ASN A 527 -24.46 -32.98 -0.44
N LEU A 528 -24.33 -31.68 -0.67
CA LEU A 528 -25.21 -30.66 -0.11
C LEU A 528 -26.28 -30.25 -1.12
N ASP A 529 -27.43 -29.78 -0.62
CA ASP A 529 -28.55 -29.30 -1.45
C ASP A 529 -28.40 -27.81 -1.78
N LEU A 530 -27.74 -27.04 -0.92
CA LEU A 530 -27.52 -25.62 -1.04
C LEU A 530 -26.22 -25.24 -0.30
N VAL A 531 -25.54 -24.23 -0.79
CA VAL A 531 -24.45 -23.55 -0.06
C VAL A 531 -24.85 -22.09 0.20
N ILE A 532 -24.77 -21.66 1.46
CA ILE A 532 -24.96 -20.26 1.88
C ILE A 532 -23.61 -19.77 2.36
N THR A 533 -23.12 -18.69 1.80
CA THR A 533 -21.79 -18.19 2.13
C THR A 533 -21.68 -16.68 1.90
N VAL A 534 -20.84 -16.01 2.65
CA VAL A 534 -20.39 -14.66 2.26
C VAL A 534 -19.49 -14.75 1.03
N ASP A 535 -19.04 -13.63 0.50
CA ASP A 535 -18.14 -13.56 -0.68
C ASP A 535 -16.79 -14.21 -0.38
N THR A 536 -16.66 -15.50 -0.69
CA THR A 536 -15.48 -16.33 -0.41
C THR A 536 -15.18 -17.30 -1.53
N ALA A 537 -14.00 -17.96 -1.44
CA ALA A 537 -13.63 -19.06 -2.35
C ALA A 537 -14.69 -20.18 -2.40
N VAL A 538 -15.42 -20.41 -1.30
CA VAL A 538 -16.48 -21.42 -1.21
C VAL A 538 -17.65 -21.08 -2.14
N ALA A 539 -18.02 -19.79 -2.26
CA ALA A 539 -19.04 -19.32 -3.18
C ALA A 539 -18.72 -19.71 -4.63
N HIS A 540 -17.49 -19.39 -5.05
CA HIS A 540 -17.01 -19.67 -6.40
C HIS A 540 -16.87 -21.17 -6.66
N LEU A 541 -16.32 -21.93 -5.71
CA LEU A 541 -16.17 -23.38 -5.84
C LEU A 541 -17.52 -24.06 -5.98
N ALA A 542 -18.46 -23.78 -5.08
CA ALA A 542 -19.80 -24.40 -5.10
C ALA A 542 -20.55 -24.08 -6.40
N ALA A 543 -20.49 -22.84 -6.85
CA ALA A 543 -21.11 -22.42 -8.10
C ALA A 543 -20.44 -23.06 -9.33
N ALA A 544 -19.11 -23.16 -9.35
CA ALA A 544 -18.36 -23.84 -10.42
C ALA A 544 -18.65 -25.33 -10.51
N LEU A 545 -19.00 -25.97 -9.39
CA LEU A 545 -19.49 -27.36 -9.33
C LEU A 545 -20.97 -27.51 -9.76
N GLY A 546 -21.65 -26.40 -10.11
CA GLY A 546 -23.06 -26.41 -10.51
C GLY A 546 -24.04 -26.54 -9.35
N LYS A 547 -23.65 -26.29 -8.12
CA LYS A 547 -24.52 -26.31 -6.94
C LYS A 547 -25.29 -25.00 -6.80
N PRO A 548 -26.52 -25.02 -6.27
CA PRO A 548 -27.21 -23.79 -5.84
C PRO A 548 -26.39 -23.08 -4.76
N VAL A 549 -26.18 -21.78 -4.95
CA VAL A 549 -25.41 -20.95 -4.00
C VAL A 549 -26.19 -19.68 -3.68
N TRP A 550 -26.28 -19.37 -2.41
CA TRP A 550 -26.77 -18.10 -1.90
C TRP A 550 -25.61 -17.32 -1.31
N THR A 551 -25.26 -16.22 -1.96
CA THR A 551 -24.11 -15.40 -1.54
C THR A 551 -24.60 -14.16 -0.80
N LEU A 552 -24.11 -14.00 0.43
CA LEU A 552 -24.38 -12.86 1.29
C LEU A 552 -23.32 -11.79 1.00
N LEU A 553 -23.77 -10.60 0.63
CA LEU A 553 -22.90 -9.53 0.14
C LEU A 553 -23.00 -8.28 1.02
N PRO A 554 -21.87 -7.59 1.25
CA PRO A 554 -21.90 -6.27 1.86
C PRO A 554 -22.58 -5.25 0.93
N ALA A 555 -22.98 -4.11 1.47
CA ALA A 555 -23.57 -3.02 0.69
C ALA A 555 -22.63 -2.56 -0.44
N ASN A 556 -21.32 -2.45 -0.14
CA ASN A 556 -20.30 -2.18 -1.14
C ASN A 556 -19.58 -3.49 -1.52
N SER A 557 -20.24 -4.29 -2.36
CA SER A 557 -19.72 -5.58 -2.81
C SER A 557 -18.67 -5.46 -3.91
N ASP A 558 -17.90 -6.54 -4.09
CA ASP A 558 -16.91 -6.66 -5.15
C ASP A 558 -17.53 -6.52 -6.56
N TRP A 559 -16.74 -6.09 -7.52
CA TRP A 559 -17.13 -5.87 -8.92
C TRP A 559 -17.77 -7.09 -9.59
N ARG A 560 -17.41 -8.31 -9.17
CA ARG A 560 -17.92 -9.59 -9.72
C ARG A 560 -19.42 -9.73 -9.62
N TRP A 561 -19.96 -9.09 -8.60
CA TRP A 561 -21.39 -9.20 -8.26
C TRP A 561 -22.21 -8.08 -8.90
N LEU A 562 -21.58 -7.14 -9.63
CA LEU A 562 -22.22 -5.97 -10.23
C LEU A 562 -23.05 -5.14 -9.23
N GLU A 563 -23.81 -4.17 -9.72
CA GLU A 563 -24.73 -3.37 -8.93
C GLU A 563 -26.15 -3.92 -8.98
N ALA A 564 -26.91 -3.69 -7.93
CA ALA A 564 -28.38 -3.84 -7.87
C ALA A 564 -28.97 -5.15 -8.44
N ARG A 565 -28.18 -6.24 -8.52
CA ARG A 565 -28.65 -7.55 -9.01
C ARG A 565 -28.85 -8.52 -7.86
N SER A 566 -29.84 -9.40 -8.02
CA SER A 566 -30.08 -10.55 -7.15
C SER A 566 -29.58 -11.88 -7.73
N ASP A 567 -29.02 -11.86 -8.96
CA ASP A 567 -28.41 -12.97 -9.68
C ASP A 567 -26.96 -12.66 -10.07
N SER A 568 -26.24 -13.64 -10.56
CA SER A 568 -24.86 -13.47 -11.03
C SER A 568 -24.72 -13.81 -12.52
N PRO A 569 -24.13 -12.93 -13.35
CA PRO A 569 -23.84 -13.27 -14.74
C PRO A 569 -22.77 -14.36 -14.88
N TRP A 570 -21.95 -14.54 -13.84
CA TRP A 570 -20.92 -15.56 -13.79
C TRP A 570 -21.45 -16.95 -13.45
N TYR A 571 -22.56 -17.04 -12.70
CA TYR A 571 -23.08 -18.29 -12.14
C TYR A 571 -24.62 -18.31 -12.17
N PRO A 572 -25.24 -18.96 -13.17
CA PRO A 572 -26.70 -18.92 -13.34
C PRO A 572 -27.51 -19.46 -12.14
N GLY A 573 -26.92 -20.36 -11.36
CA GLY A 573 -27.56 -20.94 -10.17
C GLY A 573 -27.34 -20.18 -8.86
N MET A 574 -26.72 -19.00 -8.92
CA MET A 574 -26.39 -18.20 -7.74
C MET A 574 -27.46 -17.14 -7.48
N LYS A 575 -27.82 -16.97 -6.20
CA LYS A 575 -28.68 -15.91 -5.71
C LYS A 575 -27.90 -14.99 -4.78
N LEU A 576 -28.04 -13.67 -4.94
CA LEU A 576 -27.31 -12.66 -4.20
C LEU A 576 -28.23 -11.97 -3.18
N PHE A 577 -27.80 -11.91 -1.94
CA PHE A 577 -28.48 -11.22 -0.84
C PHE A 577 -27.57 -10.08 -0.36
N ARG A 578 -28.01 -8.83 -0.51
CA ARG A 578 -27.17 -7.66 -0.26
C ARG A 578 -27.59 -6.91 0.99
N GLN A 579 -26.62 -6.45 1.77
CA GLN A 579 -26.87 -5.45 2.79
C GLN A 579 -27.37 -4.14 2.16
N THR A 580 -28.29 -3.47 2.85
CA THR A 580 -28.70 -2.10 2.54
C THR A 580 -27.83 -1.07 3.28
N THR A 581 -27.35 -1.45 4.45
CA THR A 581 -26.44 -0.66 5.28
C THR A 581 -25.22 -1.50 5.58
N LEU A 582 -24.02 -0.93 5.39
CA LEU A 582 -22.76 -1.65 5.59
C LEU A 582 -22.65 -2.15 7.04
N GLY A 583 -22.34 -3.45 7.18
CA GLY A 583 -22.21 -4.12 8.47
C GLY A 583 -23.53 -4.61 9.09
N ASP A 584 -24.69 -4.25 8.53
CA ASP A 584 -25.99 -4.74 9.02
C ASP A 584 -26.41 -6.02 8.29
N TRP A 585 -26.13 -7.16 8.91
CA TRP A 585 -26.50 -8.48 8.39
C TRP A 585 -27.94 -8.90 8.72
N ALA A 586 -28.61 -8.25 9.68
CA ALA A 586 -29.94 -8.68 10.13
C ALA A 586 -31.00 -8.71 9.03
N PRO A 587 -31.14 -7.70 8.15
CA PRO A 587 -32.07 -7.75 7.02
C PRO A 587 -31.76 -8.87 6.02
N VAL A 588 -30.46 -9.10 5.75
CA VAL A 588 -30.00 -10.15 4.84
C VAL A 588 -30.37 -11.53 5.38
N VAL A 589 -30.09 -11.79 6.66
CA VAL A 589 -30.39 -13.06 7.34
C VAL A 589 -31.91 -13.31 7.40
N LYS A 590 -32.68 -12.25 7.59
CA LYS A 590 -34.17 -12.34 7.54
C LYS A 590 -34.66 -12.79 6.16
N GLN A 591 -34.17 -12.16 5.07
CA GLN A 591 -34.51 -12.56 3.69
C GLN A 591 -34.13 -14.02 3.41
N VAL A 592 -32.90 -14.42 3.77
CA VAL A 592 -32.44 -15.81 3.64
C VAL A 592 -33.36 -16.79 4.40
N SER A 593 -33.75 -16.45 5.63
CA SER A 593 -34.64 -17.27 6.45
C SER A 593 -36.05 -17.44 5.82
N GLU A 594 -36.63 -16.34 5.31
CA GLU A 594 -37.91 -16.34 4.62
C GLU A 594 -37.86 -17.20 3.36
N GLU A 595 -36.81 -17.07 2.55
CA GLU A 595 -36.62 -17.84 1.33
C GLU A 595 -36.40 -19.33 1.59
N LEU A 596 -35.67 -19.70 2.67
CA LEU A 596 -35.51 -21.10 3.08
C LEU A 596 -36.84 -21.72 3.55
N ARG A 597 -37.75 -20.93 4.12
CA ARG A 597 -39.09 -21.38 4.50
C ARG A 597 -40.02 -21.52 3.31
N ALA A 598 -39.91 -20.64 2.31
CA ALA A 598 -40.75 -20.66 1.11
C ALA A 598 -40.42 -21.78 0.12
N GLY A 599 -39.17 -22.23 0.11
CA GLY A 599 -38.64 -23.27 -0.79
C GLY A 599 -38.83 -24.71 -0.29
N ASN A 600 -39.75 -24.97 0.64
CA ASN A 600 -40.16 -26.29 1.17
C ASN A 600 -41.42 -26.81 0.53
#